data_37b9969ae81cb707e29e9eab5b977d48
#
_entry.id   37b9969ae81cb707e29e9eab5b977d48
#
_cell.length_a   1.000
_cell.length_b   1.000
_cell.length_c   1.000
_cell.angle_alpha   90.00
_cell.angle_beta   90.00
_cell.angle_gamma   90.00
#
_symmetry.space_group_name_H-M   'P 1'
#
loop_
_entity.id
_entity.type
_entity.pdbx_description
1 polymer ?
#
loop_
_entity_poly.entity_id
_entity_poly.type
_entity_poly.pdbx_seq_one_letter_code
_entity_poly.pdbx_strand_id
1 'polypeptide(L)'
;RINGECCGALDQHLSANETALTKVKRNIDNWLIEGIDTIISAASGCGVMVKDYPKLFDKNDPYYSKAEEISNKTKDIAEFLVNEDLSQLSTPKVKLNYHAPCTLQHGQQLPGIVESILIKLGYDLPDVPDAHMCCGSAGTYSTLQPKISKQLRNEKLKNLDDDQFELILTSNIGCLLHLQNGTKTPVKHWIEIFEWL
;
A
#
# COMPACT_ATOMS: atom_id res chain seq x y z
N ARG A 1 13.91 14.66 -6.97
CA ARG A 1 12.49 14.30 -7.26
C ARG A 1 12.47 13.55 -8.56
N ILE A 2 11.99 12.33 -8.55
CA ILE A 2 11.78 11.52 -9.75
C ILE A 2 10.46 11.98 -10.37
N ASN A 3 10.48 12.27 -11.68
CA ASN A 3 9.26 12.54 -12.42
C ASN A 3 8.52 11.21 -12.66
N GLY A 4 7.56 10.88 -11.80
CA GLY A 4 6.67 9.75 -11.95
C GLY A 4 5.24 10.21 -12.13
N GLU A 5 4.47 9.45 -12.88
CA GLU A 5 3.03 9.61 -13.02
C GLU A 5 2.28 8.58 -12.14
N CYS A 6 0.96 8.56 -12.22
CA CYS A 6 0.16 7.49 -11.65
C CYS A 6 0.64 6.12 -12.14
N CYS A 7 0.68 5.12 -11.24
CA CYS A 7 1.13 3.76 -11.60
C CYS A 7 0.28 3.05 -12.66
N GLY A 8 -0.89 3.59 -13.03
CA GLY A 8 -1.78 3.02 -14.03
C GLY A 8 -2.76 1.97 -13.50
N ALA A 9 -2.73 1.62 -12.22
CA ALA A 9 -3.57 0.54 -11.66
C ALA A 9 -5.06 0.76 -11.88
N LEU A 10 -5.58 1.98 -11.68
CA LEU A 10 -7.01 2.25 -11.85
C LEU A 10 -7.44 2.09 -13.31
N ASP A 11 -6.63 2.59 -14.26
CA ASP A 11 -6.94 2.44 -15.69
C ASP A 11 -6.93 0.96 -16.08
N GLN A 12 -5.95 0.21 -15.61
CA GLN A 12 -5.86 -1.24 -15.87
C GLN A 12 -7.07 -1.99 -15.32
N HIS A 13 -7.49 -1.70 -14.09
CA HIS A 13 -8.65 -2.34 -13.46
C HIS A 13 -9.99 -1.95 -14.11
N LEU A 14 -10.05 -0.82 -14.79
CA LEU A 14 -11.20 -0.36 -15.56
C LEU A 14 -11.14 -0.78 -17.05
N SER A 15 -10.19 -1.62 -17.42
CA SER A 15 -9.96 -2.08 -18.80
C SER A 15 -9.61 -0.95 -19.79
N ALA A 16 -9.15 0.20 -19.29
CA ALA A 16 -8.61 1.30 -20.09
C ALA A 16 -7.11 1.02 -20.40
N ASN A 17 -6.84 -0.11 -21.05
CA ASN A 17 -5.52 -0.67 -21.21
C ASN A 17 -4.51 0.25 -21.91
N GLU A 18 -4.95 0.97 -22.96
CA GLU A 18 -4.07 1.91 -23.69
C GLU A 18 -3.61 3.06 -22.80
N THR A 19 -4.52 3.61 -21.98
CA THR A 19 -4.20 4.69 -21.03
C THR A 19 -3.27 4.18 -19.95
N ALA A 20 -3.52 2.97 -19.43
CA ALA A 20 -2.64 2.33 -18.45
C ALA A 20 -1.24 2.14 -19.02
N LEU A 21 -1.10 1.53 -20.21
CA LEU A 21 0.19 1.29 -20.86
C LEU A 21 0.95 2.58 -21.17
N THR A 22 0.25 3.66 -21.52
CA THR A 22 0.88 4.97 -21.75
C THR A 22 1.56 5.47 -20.46
N LYS A 23 0.89 5.40 -19.33
CA LYS A 23 1.44 5.80 -18.01
C LYS A 23 2.60 4.89 -17.60
N VAL A 24 2.42 3.58 -17.77
CA VAL A 24 3.43 2.57 -17.43
C VAL A 24 4.73 2.81 -18.24
N LYS A 25 4.64 2.98 -19.55
CA LYS A 25 5.80 3.25 -20.41
C LYS A 25 6.53 4.53 -20.02
N ARG A 26 5.78 5.61 -19.72
CA ARG A 26 6.38 6.87 -19.24
C ARG A 26 7.11 6.69 -17.91
N ASN A 27 6.52 5.97 -16.97
CA ASN A 27 7.18 5.68 -15.69
C ASN A 27 8.47 4.89 -15.91
N ILE A 28 8.42 3.83 -16.71
CA ILE A 28 9.58 3.00 -17.04
C ILE A 28 10.70 3.87 -17.66
N ASP A 29 10.38 4.65 -18.68
CA ASP A 29 11.38 5.46 -19.38
C ASP A 29 12.00 6.51 -18.45
N ASN A 30 11.17 7.21 -17.64
CA ASN A 30 11.66 8.21 -16.70
C ASN A 30 12.58 7.60 -15.64
N TRP A 31 12.20 6.47 -15.06
CA TRP A 31 12.97 5.85 -13.96
C TRP A 31 14.26 5.20 -14.45
N LEU A 32 14.30 4.70 -15.68
CA LEU A 32 15.53 4.13 -16.25
C LEU A 32 16.56 5.20 -16.62
N ILE A 33 16.13 6.39 -17.08
CA ILE A 33 17.04 7.51 -17.41
C ILE A 33 17.81 7.98 -16.18
N GLU A 34 17.18 8.01 -15.01
CA GLU A 34 17.76 8.53 -13.77
C GLU A 34 18.80 7.60 -13.11
N GLY A 35 19.01 6.39 -13.63
CA GLY A 35 19.98 5.44 -13.07
C GLY A 35 19.65 5.00 -11.64
N ILE A 36 18.38 4.84 -11.34
CA ILE A 36 17.85 4.57 -9.98
C ILE A 36 18.23 3.17 -9.52
N ASP A 37 18.72 3.05 -8.30
CA ASP A 37 19.01 1.75 -7.67
C ASP A 37 17.78 1.08 -7.09
N THR A 38 16.88 1.86 -6.48
CA THR A 38 15.68 1.36 -5.81
C THR A 38 14.53 2.34 -5.98
N ILE A 39 13.35 1.81 -6.25
CA ILE A 39 12.07 2.53 -6.29
C ILE A 39 11.28 2.14 -5.04
N ILE A 40 10.98 3.11 -4.19
CA ILE A 40 10.23 2.87 -2.96
C ILE A 40 8.79 3.33 -3.16
N SER A 41 7.85 2.40 -2.97
CA SER A 41 6.41 2.71 -2.95
C SER A 41 5.90 2.75 -1.52
N ALA A 42 5.33 3.88 -1.11
CA ALA A 42 4.62 4.01 0.17
C ALA A 42 3.14 3.62 0.06
N ALA A 43 2.63 3.30 -1.13
CA ALA A 43 1.26 2.86 -1.33
C ALA A 43 1.24 1.43 -1.84
N SER A 44 0.81 0.48 -1.01
CA SER A 44 0.86 -0.95 -1.32
C SER A 44 0.15 -1.33 -2.63
N GLY A 45 -0.94 -0.64 -2.98
CA GLY A 45 -1.64 -0.84 -4.26
C GLY A 45 -0.82 -0.41 -5.48
N CYS A 46 -0.09 0.71 -5.39
CA CYS A 46 0.85 1.14 -6.43
C CYS A 46 2.04 0.19 -6.51
N GLY A 47 2.56 -0.26 -5.34
CA GLY A 47 3.66 -1.22 -5.28
C GLY A 47 3.35 -2.52 -6.04
N VAL A 48 2.16 -3.10 -5.84
CA VAL A 48 1.70 -4.28 -6.61
C VAL A 48 1.73 -3.99 -8.10
N MET A 49 1.14 -2.87 -8.52
CA MET A 49 1.05 -2.54 -9.94
C MET A 49 2.42 -2.39 -10.59
N VAL A 50 3.35 -1.71 -9.94
CA VAL A 50 4.71 -1.52 -10.48
C VAL A 50 5.47 -2.84 -10.52
N LYS A 51 5.36 -3.67 -9.49
CA LYS A 51 5.94 -5.03 -9.48
C LYS A 51 5.34 -5.92 -10.59
N ASP A 52 4.11 -5.66 -10.99
CA ASP A 52 3.39 -6.40 -12.03
C ASP A 52 3.54 -5.80 -13.44
N TYR A 53 4.28 -4.73 -13.63
CA TYR A 53 4.51 -4.12 -14.96
C TYR A 53 4.93 -5.12 -16.04
N PRO A 54 5.81 -6.12 -15.78
CA PRO A 54 6.17 -7.11 -16.80
C PRO A 54 4.99 -7.89 -17.34
N LYS A 55 3.94 -8.12 -16.54
CA LYS A 55 2.74 -8.87 -16.93
C LYS A 55 1.88 -8.12 -17.97
N LEU A 56 2.13 -6.84 -18.17
CA LEU A 56 1.41 -6.00 -19.14
C LEU A 56 1.99 -6.07 -20.56
N PHE A 57 3.12 -6.72 -20.73
CA PHE A 57 3.85 -6.79 -22.01
C PHE A 57 4.05 -8.23 -22.44
N ASP A 58 3.98 -8.47 -23.76
CA ASP A 58 4.44 -9.73 -24.30
C ASP A 58 5.96 -9.84 -24.15
N LYS A 59 6.47 -11.08 -23.98
CA LYS A 59 7.91 -11.32 -23.78
C LYS A 59 8.81 -10.76 -24.90
N ASN A 60 8.26 -10.58 -26.09
CA ASN A 60 8.95 -10.02 -27.24
C ASN A 60 8.78 -8.49 -27.39
N ASP A 61 7.98 -7.85 -26.50
CA ASP A 61 7.82 -6.40 -26.47
C ASP A 61 9.11 -5.74 -25.97
N PRO A 62 9.61 -4.67 -26.62
CA PRO A 62 10.80 -3.93 -26.17
C PRO A 62 10.72 -3.40 -24.74
N TYR A 63 9.52 -3.23 -24.19
CA TYR A 63 9.31 -2.80 -22.80
C TYR A 63 9.35 -3.93 -21.79
N TYR A 64 9.28 -5.21 -22.20
CA TYR A 64 9.25 -6.32 -21.26
C TYR A 64 10.47 -6.34 -20.33
N SER A 65 11.67 -6.33 -20.89
CA SER A 65 12.93 -6.35 -20.11
C SER A 65 13.11 -5.10 -19.24
N LYS A 66 12.70 -3.94 -19.76
CA LYS A 66 12.71 -2.68 -18.99
C LYS A 66 11.73 -2.76 -17.80
N ALA A 67 10.55 -3.32 -18.01
CA ALA A 67 9.54 -3.52 -16.96
C ALA A 67 10.04 -4.51 -15.89
N GLU A 68 10.76 -5.58 -16.30
CA GLU A 68 11.41 -6.50 -15.34
C GLU A 68 12.46 -5.77 -14.50
N GLU A 69 13.28 -4.91 -15.08
CA GLU A 69 14.26 -4.12 -14.34
C GLU A 69 13.60 -3.22 -13.31
N ILE A 70 12.55 -2.49 -13.70
CA ILE A 70 11.78 -1.62 -12.79
C ILE A 70 11.09 -2.44 -11.69
N SER A 71 10.47 -3.56 -12.04
CA SER A 71 9.83 -4.47 -11.07
C SER A 71 10.83 -4.95 -10.02
N ASN A 72 12.02 -5.40 -10.44
CA ASN A 72 13.07 -5.90 -9.55
C ASN A 72 13.65 -4.81 -8.63
N LYS A 73 13.68 -3.55 -9.09
CA LYS A 73 14.12 -2.39 -8.28
C LYS A 73 13.02 -1.87 -7.34
N THR A 74 11.78 -2.32 -7.49
CA THR A 74 10.64 -1.81 -6.71
C THR A 74 10.49 -2.54 -5.40
N LYS A 75 10.43 -1.77 -4.31
CA LYS A 75 10.18 -2.26 -2.96
C LYS A 75 9.01 -1.50 -2.33
N ASP A 76 8.22 -2.18 -1.52
CA ASP A 76 7.37 -1.48 -0.56
C ASP A 76 8.24 -0.78 0.50
N ILE A 77 7.79 0.34 1.02
CA ILE A 77 8.54 1.06 2.06
C ILE A 77 8.80 0.18 3.28
N ALA A 78 7.90 -0.77 3.58
CA ALA A 78 8.11 -1.73 4.66
C ALA A 78 9.24 -2.72 4.35
N GLU A 79 9.39 -3.17 3.10
CA GLU A 79 10.54 -4.00 2.70
C GLU A 79 11.87 -3.26 2.83
N PHE A 80 11.86 -1.96 2.63
CA PHE A 80 13.04 -1.12 2.79
C PHE A 80 13.39 -0.95 4.27
N LEU A 81 12.40 -0.63 5.11
CA LEU A 81 12.61 -0.25 6.51
C LEU A 81 12.76 -1.42 7.48
N VAL A 82 12.31 -2.63 7.15
CA VAL A 82 12.28 -3.77 8.09
C VAL A 82 13.65 -4.16 8.64
N ASN A 83 14.71 -3.89 7.86
CA ASN A 83 16.10 -4.18 8.25
C ASN A 83 16.91 -2.93 8.65
N GLU A 84 16.30 -1.75 8.60
CA GLU A 84 16.98 -0.50 8.97
C GLU A 84 16.98 -0.31 10.50
N ASP A 85 17.95 0.46 10.98
CA ASP A 85 17.97 0.93 12.37
C ASP A 85 17.07 2.15 12.52
N LEU A 86 15.91 1.93 13.12
CA LEU A 86 14.89 2.96 13.34
C LEU A 86 15.01 3.62 14.72
N SER A 87 16.07 3.34 15.49
CA SER A 87 16.26 3.83 16.86
C SER A 87 16.37 5.35 16.97
N GLN A 88 16.71 6.01 15.86
CA GLN A 88 16.79 7.48 15.77
C GLN A 88 15.43 8.16 15.53
N LEU A 89 14.38 7.37 15.25
CA LEU A 89 13.03 7.90 14.99
C LEU A 89 12.21 7.86 16.27
N SER A 90 11.61 8.98 16.61
CA SER A 90 10.65 9.05 17.71
C SER A 90 9.26 8.62 17.25
N THR A 91 8.48 8.02 18.12
CA THR A 91 7.11 7.59 17.86
C THR A 91 6.21 7.97 19.02
N PRO A 92 4.95 8.39 18.77
CA PRO A 92 4.01 8.75 19.82
C PRO A 92 3.63 7.52 20.66
N LYS A 93 3.44 7.71 21.97
CA LYS A 93 2.93 6.66 22.87
C LYS A 93 1.41 6.63 22.86
N VAL A 94 0.83 6.01 21.85
CA VAL A 94 -0.61 5.87 21.67
C VAL A 94 -1.00 4.42 21.53
N LYS A 95 -2.21 4.07 21.95
CA LYS A 95 -2.77 2.76 21.65
C LYS A 95 -3.25 2.74 20.21
N LEU A 96 -2.70 1.88 19.41
CA LEU A 96 -3.03 1.79 18.01
C LEU A 96 -3.37 0.37 17.56
N ASN A 97 -4.10 0.29 16.47
CA ASN A 97 -4.32 -0.94 15.73
C ASN A 97 -3.84 -0.79 14.28
N TYR A 98 -3.57 -1.90 13.60
CA TYR A 98 -3.08 -1.88 12.24
C TYR A 98 -3.97 -2.69 11.30
N HIS A 99 -4.42 -2.04 10.23
CA HIS A 99 -5.08 -2.69 9.11
C HIS A 99 -4.07 -3.06 8.04
N ALA A 100 -3.78 -4.35 7.89
CA ALA A 100 -2.95 -4.86 6.81
C ALA A 100 -3.74 -4.89 5.49
N PRO A 101 -3.39 -4.08 4.47
CA PRO A 101 -4.11 -4.07 3.20
C PRO A 101 -3.94 -5.38 2.42
N CYS A 102 -4.98 -5.82 1.72
CA CYS A 102 -4.92 -7.01 0.86
C CYS A 102 -3.83 -6.89 -0.23
N THR A 103 -3.56 -5.68 -0.72
CA THR A 103 -2.49 -5.42 -1.68
C THR A 103 -1.09 -5.63 -1.09
N LEU A 104 -0.89 -5.43 0.22
CA LEU A 104 0.37 -5.75 0.89
C LEU A 104 0.46 -7.25 1.19
N GLN A 105 -0.56 -7.80 1.88
CA GLN A 105 -0.55 -9.19 2.33
C GLN A 105 -0.52 -10.19 1.17
N HIS A 106 -1.42 -10.03 0.20
CA HIS A 106 -1.64 -10.99 -0.88
C HIS A 106 -1.00 -10.54 -2.19
N GLY A 107 -1.13 -9.26 -2.53
CA GLY A 107 -0.61 -8.71 -3.78
C GLY A 107 0.92 -8.69 -3.81
N GLN A 108 1.56 -8.19 -2.77
CA GLN A 108 3.02 -8.15 -2.65
C GLN A 108 3.59 -9.35 -1.87
N GLN A 109 2.76 -10.20 -1.26
CA GLN A 109 3.16 -11.35 -0.45
C GLN A 109 4.04 -10.97 0.76
N LEU A 110 3.67 -9.89 1.43
CA LEU A 110 4.37 -9.31 2.58
C LEU A 110 3.48 -9.30 3.85
N PRO A 111 2.92 -10.46 4.27
CA PRO A 111 2.10 -10.50 5.49
C PRO A 111 2.97 -10.26 6.73
N GLY A 112 2.49 -9.46 7.68
CA GLY A 112 3.14 -9.24 8.97
C GLY A 112 4.37 -8.32 8.95
N ILE A 113 4.77 -7.79 7.78
CA ILE A 113 5.99 -6.99 7.68
C ILE A 113 5.89 -5.66 8.43
N VAL A 114 4.77 -4.95 8.32
CA VAL A 114 4.57 -3.68 9.03
C VAL A 114 4.35 -3.93 10.52
N GLU A 115 3.57 -4.96 10.84
CA GLU A 115 3.35 -5.38 12.23
C GLU A 115 4.68 -5.67 12.92
N SER A 116 5.61 -6.34 12.26
CA SER A 116 6.93 -6.62 12.82
C SER A 116 7.76 -5.35 13.10
N ILE A 117 7.62 -4.33 12.23
CA ILE A 117 8.25 -3.02 12.43
C ILE A 117 7.62 -2.31 13.62
N LEU A 118 6.30 -2.26 13.70
CA LEU A 118 5.58 -1.60 14.79
C LEU A 118 5.88 -2.26 16.15
N ILE A 119 5.98 -3.59 16.19
CA ILE A 119 6.38 -4.34 17.39
C ILE A 119 7.84 -4.00 17.80
N LYS A 120 8.78 -3.92 16.85
CA LYS A 120 10.16 -3.47 17.11
C LYS A 120 10.22 -2.06 17.68
N LEU A 121 9.28 -1.19 17.31
CA LEU A 121 9.14 0.17 17.84
C LEU A 121 8.47 0.21 19.22
N GLY A 122 8.06 -0.94 19.76
CA GLY A 122 7.49 -1.07 21.10
C GLY A 122 5.97 -0.97 21.18
N TYR A 123 5.27 -1.05 20.05
CA TYR A 123 3.81 -1.11 20.04
C TYR A 123 3.31 -2.53 20.35
N ASP A 124 2.30 -2.60 21.20
CA ASP A 124 1.54 -3.83 21.46
C ASP A 124 0.36 -3.85 20.47
N LEU A 125 0.43 -4.76 19.51
CA LEU A 125 -0.60 -4.92 18.49
C LEU A 125 -1.51 -6.10 18.84
N PRO A 126 -2.83 -5.91 18.89
CA PRO A 126 -3.75 -7.02 19.11
C PRO A 126 -3.85 -7.90 17.87
N ASP A 127 -4.24 -9.15 18.09
CA ASP A 127 -4.68 -10.02 17.00
C ASP A 127 -5.98 -9.47 16.42
N VAL A 128 -5.96 -9.14 15.14
CA VAL A 128 -7.15 -8.65 14.43
C VAL A 128 -7.92 -9.82 13.83
N PRO A 129 -9.15 -10.11 14.30
CA PRO A 129 -9.98 -11.14 13.66
C PRO A 129 -10.19 -10.83 12.18
N ASP A 130 -10.19 -11.88 11.35
CA ASP A 130 -10.34 -11.73 9.90
C ASP A 130 -9.39 -10.71 9.26
N ALA A 131 -8.15 -10.65 9.72
CA ALA A 131 -7.14 -9.70 9.23
C ALA A 131 -6.97 -9.76 7.69
N HIS A 132 -7.18 -10.94 7.10
CA HIS A 132 -7.11 -11.18 5.66
C HIS A 132 -8.22 -10.53 4.84
N MET A 133 -9.35 -10.15 5.47
CA MET A 133 -10.49 -9.54 4.77
C MET A 133 -10.17 -8.15 4.22
N CYS A 134 -10.68 -7.87 3.02
CA CYS A 134 -10.62 -6.56 2.39
C CYS A 134 -11.42 -5.52 3.19
N CYS A 135 -10.92 -4.28 3.24
CA CYS A 135 -11.66 -3.15 3.83
C CYS A 135 -12.87 -2.69 2.98
N GLY A 136 -13.02 -3.19 1.76
CA GLY A 136 -14.07 -2.81 0.83
C GLY A 136 -13.75 -1.64 -0.11
N SER A 137 -12.59 -1.00 -0.02
CA SER A 137 -12.19 0.12 -0.89
C SER A 137 -12.00 -0.32 -2.35
N ALA A 138 -11.08 -1.23 -2.61
CA ALA A 138 -10.76 -1.87 -3.89
C ALA A 138 -10.87 -0.93 -5.11
N GLY A 139 -10.09 0.14 -5.12
CA GLY A 139 -10.05 1.12 -6.20
C GLY A 139 -11.42 1.78 -6.44
N THR A 140 -12.00 1.57 -7.62
CA THR A 140 -13.32 2.11 -7.98
C THR A 140 -14.50 1.31 -7.44
N TYR A 141 -14.25 0.14 -6.84
CA TYR A 141 -15.30 -0.75 -6.33
C TYR A 141 -16.21 -0.05 -5.31
N SER A 142 -15.63 0.74 -4.41
CA SER A 142 -16.39 1.48 -3.41
C SER A 142 -17.39 2.48 -4.01
N THR A 143 -17.12 2.97 -5.21
CA THR A 143 -18.02 3.86 -5.96
C THR A 143 -19.05 3.08 -6.76
N LEU A 144 -18.63 1.99 -7.40
CA LEU A 144 -19.51 1.18 -8.26
C LEU A 144 -20.41 0.22 -7.47
N GLN A 145 -19.97 -0.25 -6.32
CA GLN A 145 -20.69 -1.18 -5.45
C GLN A 145 -20.79 -0.67 -3.99
N PRO A 146 -21.36 0.53 -3.76
CA PRO A 146 -21.27 1.22 -2.46
C PRO A 146 -21.93 0.45 -1.32
N LYS A 147 -22.96 -0.34 -1.60
CA LYS A 147 -23.68 -1.11 -0.56
C LYS A 147 -22.79 -2.20 0.02
N ILE A 148 -22.20 -3.04 -0.82
CA ILE A 148 -21.33 -4.14 -0.39
C ILE A 148 -20.02 -3.59 0.20
N SER A 149 -19.45 -2.58 -0.45
CA SER A 149 -18.25 -1.90 0.03
C SER A 149 -18.38 -1.37 1.46
N LYS A 150 -19.52 -0.71 1.77
CA LYS A 150 -19.83 -0.23 3.13
C LYS A 150 -20.00 -1.37 4.13
N GLN A 151 -20.62 -2.49 3.73
CA GLN A 151 -20.74 -3.67 4.58
C GLN A 151 -19.37 -4.22 4.95
N LEU A 152 -18.49 -4.44 3.96
CA LEU A 152 -17.12 -4.90 4.19
C LEU A 152 -16.34 -3.96 5.12
N ARG A 153 -16.45 -2.65 4.90
CA ARG A 153 -15.83 -1.64 5.76
C ARG A 153 -16.31 -1.76 7.21
N ASN A 154 -17.63 -1.84 7.40
CA ASN A 154 -18.22 -1.87 8.73
C ASN A 154 -17.83 -3.16 9.48
N GLU A 155 -17.78 -4.32 8.79
CA GLU A 155 -17.30 -5.56 9.39
C GLU A 155 -15.80 -5.44 9.74
N LYS A 156 -14.98 -4.86 8.86
CA LYS A 156 -13.57 -4.64 9.15
C LYS A 156 -13.37 -3.71 10.35
N LEU A 157 -14.14 -2.63 10.45
CA LEU A 157 -14.05 -1.70 11.58
C LEU A 157 -14.46 -2.31 12.90
N LYS A 158 -15.42 -3.24 12.95
CA LYS A 158 -15.74 -3.98 14.18
C LYS A 158 -14.54 -4.73 14.77
N ASN A 159 -13.63 -5.17 13.90
CA ASN A 159 -12.43 -5.91 14.30
C ASN A 159 -11.22 -5.01 14.59
N LEU A 160 -11.25 -3.76 14.10
CA LEU A 160 -10.13 -2.83 14.19
C LEU A 160 -10.35 -1.73 15.24
N ASP A 161 -11.59 -1.34 15.48
CA ASP A 161 -11.93 -0.14 16.23
C ASP A 161 -12.86 -0.51 17.39
N ASP A 162 -12.27 -0.72 18.55
CA ASP A 162 -12.96 -1.10 19.79
C ASP A 162 -12.78 0.00 20.84
N ASP A 163 -13.13 1.18 20.68
CA ASP A 163 -13.11 2.32 21.64
C ASP A 163 -11.83 2.45 22.53
N GLN A 164 -10.89 1.50 22.44
CA GLN A 164 -9.62 1.52 23.19
C GLN A 164 -8.48 2.12 22.38
N PHE A 165 -8.62 2.15 21.04
CA PHE A 165 -7.57 2.62 20.17
C PHE A 165 -7.74 4.11 19.86
N GLU A 166 -6.62 4.81 19.91
CA GLU A 166 -6.53 6.24 19.61
C GLU A 166 -6.19 6.47 18.13
N LEU A 167 -5.72 5.42 17.44
CA LEU A 167 -5.23 5.48 16.07
C LEU A 167 -5.36 4.14 15.35
N ILE A 168 -5.79 4.17 14.11
CA ILE A 168 -5.73 3.03 13.20
C ILE A 168 -4.71 3.35 12.11
N LEU A 169 -3.76 2.45 11.87
CA LEU A 169 -2.76 2.58 10.83
C LEU A 169 -3.07 1.66 9.63
N THR A 170 -2.65 2.06 8.44
CA THR A 170 -2.72 1.21 7.24
C THR A 170 -1.62 1.60 6.23
N SER A 171 -1.33 0.73 5.27
CA SER A 171 -0.30 0.93 4.22
C SER A 171 -0.90 1.26 2.86
N ASN A 172 -2.18 1.69 2.79
CA ASN A 172 -2.84 1.96 1.52
C ASN A 172 -3.80 3.14 1.64
N ILE A 173 -3.59 4.16 0.79
CA ILE A 173 -4.42 5.38 0.81
C ILE A 173 -5.90 5.11 0.54
N GLY A 174 -6.23 4.14 -0.32
CA GLY A 174 -7.62 3.76 -0.57
C GLY A 174 -8.28 3.16 0.67
N CYS A 175 -7.58 2.28 1.39
CA CYS A 175 -8.04 1.75 2.68
C CYS A 175 -8.15 2.84 3.73
N LEU A 176 -7.16 3.73 3.83
CA LEU A 176 -7.14 4.86 4.75
C LEU A 176 -8.43 5.69 4.61
N LEU A 177 -8.67 6.22 3.42
CA LEU A 177 -9.83 7.08 3.16
C LEU A 177 -11.17 6.34 3.37
N HIS A 178 -11.21 5.08 2.97
CA HIS A 178 -12.42 4.28 3.09
C HIS A 178 -12.76 3.95 4.55
N LEU A 179 -11.78 3.53 5.34
CA LEU A 179 -11.95 3.27 6.77
C LEU A 179 -12.29 4.55 7.53
N GLN A 180 -11.57 5.66 7.28
CA GLN A 180 -11.83 6.94 7.94
C GLN A 180 -13.27 7.43 7.75
N ASN A 181 -13.89 7.15 6.62
CA ASN A 181 -15.30 7.47 6.39
C ASN A 181 -16.28 6.61 7.21
N GLY A 182 -15.82 5.67 8.00
CA GLY A 182 -16.64 4.76 8.80
C GLY A 182 -16.42 4.82 10.31
N THR A 183 -15.38 5.52 10.75
CA THR A 183 -15.03 5.66 12.17
C THR A 183 -14.69 7.09 12.55
N LYS A 184 -14.76 7.39 13.85
CA LYS A 184 -14.26 8.64 14.44
C LYS A 184 -12.79 8.54 14.83
N THR A 185 -12.28 7.34 15.04
CA THR A 185 -10.86 7.09 15.33
C THR A 185 -10.02 7.50 14.13
N PRO A 186 -8.99 8.33 14.32
CA PRO A 186 -8.11 8.73 13.23
C PRO A 186 -7.52 7.52 12.49
N VAL A 187 -7.57 7.55 11.15
CA VAL A 187 -6.91 6.55 10.30
C VAL A 187 -5.76 7.23 9.56
N LYS A 188 -4.54 6.72 9.73
CA LYS A 188 -3.35 7.29 9.11
C LYS A 188 -2.55 6.26 8.33
N HIS A 189 -1.68 6.74 7.45
CA HIS A 189 -0.67 5.87 6.85
C HIS A 189 0.37 5.50 7.92
N TRP A 190 0.79 4.24 7.98
CA TRP A 190 1.64 3.75 9.06
C TRP A 190 2.98 4.49 9.16
N ILE A 191 3.50 5.00 8.03
CA ILE A 191 4.76 5.76 8.03
C ILE A 191 4.63 7.13 8.74
N GLU A 192 3.41 7.65 8.89
CA GLU A 192 3.18 8.92 9.58
C GLU A 192 3.37 8.82 11.11
N ILE A 193 3.57 7.59 11.63
CA ILE A 193 3.88 7.39 13.05
C ILE A 193 5.26 7.87 13.44
N PHE A 194 6.17 8.02 12.47
CA PHE A 194 7.51 8.48 12.74
C PHE A 194 7.56 10.00 12.89
N GLU A 195 8.15 10.43 13.99
CA GLU A 195 8.53 11.81 14.24
C GLU A 195 10.06 11.89 14.21
N TRP A 196 10.59 12.90 13.56
CA TRP A 196 12.04 13.15 13.57
C TRP A 196 12.43 13.84 14.85
N LEU A 197 13.52 13.40 15.47
CA LEU A 197 14.11 14.01 16.65
C LEU A 197 14.81 15.33 16.32
#